data_8d556757e557598524c99dbe5b2ec1e2
#
_entry.id   8d556757e557598524c99dbe5b2ec1e2
#
_cell.length_a   1.000
_cell.length_b   1.000
_cell.length_c   1.000
_cell.angle_alpha   90.00
_cell.angle_beta   90.00
_cell.angle_gamma   90.00
#
_symmetry.space_group_name_H-M   'P 1'
#
loop_
_entity.id
_entity.type
_entity.pdbx_description
1 polymer ?
#
loop_
_entity_poly.entity_id
_entity_poly.type
_entity_poly.pdbx_seq_one_letter_code
_entity_poly.pdbx_strand_id
1 'polypeptide(L)'
;TASTTLTFTGLVGSETLAQTIGSTFDNKNVGSNKTVTVNSITLADGSGLAVNYSISAGQTTTANITAKSLTVSGITGINKVYDGNAGVTLDSSSVTYSGLVSGDSFVGAYSGVFANANVDTGKTVTITSSYSGSDVNNYVVTDQSTTTANITSRPAGVSGITVFGLSVNNKEYDGTLTAPLDTSSILYTGILPGDDVTGSYSGVFTNPNVGSTKTVNITSSYSGADSGNYSFTDQSTTTGNIVPKVLTATASASNKTYDGASTASTTLTFTGLVGSETLAQTIGSTF
;
A
#
# COMPACT_ATOMS: atom_id res chain seq x y z
N THR A 1 -30.32 40.06 -5.32
CA THR A 1 -31.29 41.09 -4.90
C THR A 1 -31.48 40.99 -3.38
N ALA A 2 -31.48 42.14 -2.71
CA ALA A 2 -31.86 42.24 -1.30
C ALA A 2 -33.39 42.28 -1.18
N SER A 3 -33.95 41.65 -0.15
CA SER A 3 -35.34 41.85 0.21
C SER A 3 -35.40 43.00 1.22
N THR A 4 -36.06 44.09 0.85
CA THR A 4 -36.19 45.28 1.70
C THR A 4 -37.65 45.65 1.86
N THR A 5 -37.99 46.21 3.01
CA THR A 5 -39.32 46.79 3.29
C THR A 5 -39.12 48.23 3.68
N LEU A 6 -39.95 49.15 3.15
CA LEU A 6 -40.00 50.53 3.57
C LEU A 6 -41.24 50.77 4.40
N THR A 7 -41.07 51.55 5.44
CA THR A 7 -42.18 52.11 6.20
C THR A 7 -42.37 53.56 5.79
N PHE A 8 -43.58 53.92 5.38
CA PHE A 8 -43.92 55.28 4.98
C PHE A 8 -44.32 56.14 6.18
N THR A 9 -43.85 57.37 6.18
CA THR A 9 -44.31 58.41 7.09
C THR A 9 -44.88 59.55 6.22
N GLY A 10 -45.89 60.25 6.71
CA GLY A 10 -46.54 61.40 6.04
C GLY A 10 -47.77 61.03 5.21
N LEU A 11 -48.28 59.81 5.34
CA LEU A 11 -49.56 59.42 4.76
C LEU A 11 -50.69 60.20 5.46
N VAL A 12 -51.74 60.55 4.72
CA VAL A 12 -52.85 61.29 5.25
C VAL A 12 -53.79 60.37 6.02
N GLY A 13 -54.07 60.67 7.29
CA GLY A 13 -54.92 59.87 8.16
C GLY A 13 -54.45 58.45 8.37
N SER A 14 -55.27 57.46 7.99
CA SER A 14 -54.95 56.02 8.08
C SER A 14 -54.74 55.38 6.71
N GLU A 15 -54.38 56.16 5.71
CA GLU A 15 -54.12 55.68 4.34
C GLU A 15 -52.94 54.69 4.34
N THR A 16 -53.00 53.72 3.44
CA THR A 16 -51.93 52.75 3.15
C THR A 16 -51.60 52.75 1.67
N LEU A 17 -50.36 52.46 1.31
CA LEU A 17 -49.92 52.32 -0.09
C LEU A 17 -49.26 50.95 -0.24
N ALA A 18 -49.44 50.29 -1.37
CA ALA A 18 -48.63 49.12 -1.74
C ALA A 18 -47.33 49.60 -2.41
N GLN A 19 -46.29 48.78 -2.35
CA GLN A 19 -44.97 49.13 -2.86
C GLN A 19 -44.27 47.94 -3.53
N THR A 20 -43.53 48.24 -4.59
CA THR A 20 -42.53 47.32 -5.17
C THR A 20 -41.17 48.00 -5.08
N ILE A 21 -40.19 47.27 -4.50
CA ILE A 21 -38.87 47.81 -4.21
C ILE A 21 -37.81 46.98 -4.95
N GLY A 22 -36.93 47.66 -5.68
CA GLY A 22 -35.68 47.09 -6.17
C GLY A 22 -34.52 47.55 -5.30
N SER A 23 -33.77 46.61 -4.75
CA SER A 23 -32.61 46.92 -3.90
C SER A 23 -31.44 46.00 -4.18
N THR A 24 -30.22 46.48 -3.94
CA THR A 24 -28.98 45.74 -4.14
C THR A 24 -28.04 45.92 -2.96
N PHE A 25 -27.24 44.86 -2.68
CA PHE A 25 -26.07 45.00 -1.87
C PHE A 25 -24.96 45.76 -2.60
N ASP A 26 -24.02 46.32 -1.84
CA ASP A 26 -22.80 46.98 -2.34
C ASP A 26 -21.93 46.05 -3.19
N ASN A 27 -21.85 44.75 -2.84
CA ASN A 27 -21.25 43.70 -3.63
C ASN A 27 -21.83 42.32 -3.25
N LYS A 28 -21.50 41.27 -4.03
CA LYS A 28 -22.02 39.89 -3.86
C LYS A 28 -21.40 39.10 -2.70
N ASN A 29 -20.28 39.56 -2.12
CA ASN A 29 -19.49 38.78 -1.23
C ASN A 29 -20.08 38.64 0.18
N VAL A 30 -19.78 37.52 0.85
CA VAL A 30 -20.14 37.28 2.24
C VAL A 30 -19.64 38.39 3.15
N GLY A 31 -20.48 38.82 4.06
CA GLY A 31 -20.12 39.82 5.05
C GLY A 31 -21.32 40.23 5.91
N SER A 32 -21.03 40.78 7.07
CA SER A 32 -22.02 41.33 7.99
C SER A 32 -22.17 42.84 7.79
N ASN A 33 -23.37 43.35 8.10
CA ASN A 33 -23.71 44.79 8.03
C ASN A 33 -23.38 45.42 6.66
N LYS A 34 -23.57 44.67 5.59
CA LYS A 34 -23.36 45.18 4.21
C LYS A 34 -24.42 46.18 3.86
N THR A 35 -24.00 47.24 3.19
CA THR A 35 -24.96 48.30 2.74
C THR A 35 -25.89 47.74 1.68
N VAL A 36 -27.18 47.91 1.92
CA VAL A 36 -28.24 47.67 0.94
C VAL A 36 -28.84 49.02 0.53
N THR A 37 -28.79 49.31 -0.76
CA THR A 37 -29.36 50.56 -1.32
C THR A 37 -30.66 50.26 -2.06
N VAL A 38 -31.69 51.01 -1.77
CA VAL A 38 -32.95 50.99 -2.52
C VAL A 38 -32.77 51.78 -3.82
N ASN A 39 -32.74 51.03 -4.94
CA ASN A 39 -32.47 51.61 -6.27
C ASN A 39 -33.74 52.09 -6.99
N SER A 40 -34.89 51.46 -6.71
CA SER A 40 -36.18 51.82 -7.29
C SER A 40 -37.31 51.57 -6.30
N ILE A 41 -38.31 52.42 -6.33
CA ILE A 41 -39.58 52.32 -5.58
C ILE A 41 -40.71 52.58 -6.55
N THR A 42 -41.66 51.68 -6.66
CA THR A 42 -42.93 51.88 -7.36
C THR A 42 -44.05 51.84 -6.36
N LEU A 43 -44.80 52.90 -6.22
CA LEU A 43 -45.99 52.94 -5.37
C LEU A 43 -47.18 52.38 -6.14
N ALA A 44 -48.08 51.73 -5.46
CA ALA A 44 -49.37 51.28 -5.95
C ALA A 44 -50.44 51.62 -4.91
N ASP A 45 -51.70 51.76 -5.37
CA ASP A 45 -52.85 52.15 -4.54
C ASP A 45 -53.04 51.07 -3.40
N GLY A 46 -53.37 51.61 -2.24
CA GLY A 46 -53.86 50.88 -1.10
C GLY A 46 -55.21 51.43 -0.69
N SER A 47 -55.35 51.92 0.55
CA SER A 47 -56.52 52.73 0.90
C SER A 47 -56.37 54.19 0.45
N GLY A 48 -55.11 54.62 0.21
CA GLY A 48 -54.80 55.89 -0.46
C GLY A 48 -54.42 55.72 -1.93
N LEU A 49 -54.52 56.76 -2.75
CA LEU A 49 -54.14 56.74 -4.16
C LEU A 49 -52.66 57.08 -4.32
N ALA A 50 -51.87 56.17 -4.98
CA ALA A 50 -50.44 56.35 -5.17
C ALA A 50 -50.05 57.62 -5.89
N VAL A 51 -50.93 58.14 -6.79
CA VAL A 51 -50.74 59.40 -7.55
C VAL A 51 -50.65 60.65 -6.66
N ASN A 52 -51.16 60.58 -5.42
CA ASN A 52 -51.11 61.69 -4.47
C ASN A 52 -49.76 61.74 -3.70
N TYR A 53 -48.90 60.79 -3.88
CA TYR A 53 -47.66 60.67 -3.11
C TYR A 53 -46.45 60.56 -4.02
N SER A 54 -45.30 61.01 -3.53
CA SER A 54 -44.01 60.86 -4.19
C SER A 54 -42.97 60.44 -3.20
N ILE A 55 -42.06 59.57 -3.63
CA ILE A 55 -40.90 59.07 -2.84
C ILE A 55 -39.70 58.96 -3.76
N SER A 56 -38.52 59.35 -3.28
CA SER A 56 -37.26 59.17 -4.00
C SER A 56 -36.62 57.88 -3.54
N ALA A 57 -35.95 57.21 -4.45
CA ALA A 57 -35.03 56.08 -4.11
C ALA A 57 -33.73 56.62 -3.48
N GLY A 58 -32.89 55.73 -2.95
CA GLY A 58 -31.59 56.06 -2.35
C GLY A 58 -31.53 55.80 -0.84
N GLN A 59 -32.62 55.33 -0.22
CA GLN A 59 -32.58 54.89 1.18
C GLN A 59 -31.57 53.70 1.33
N THR A 60 -30.84 53.71 2.43
CA THR A 60 -29.89 52.65 2.76
C THR A 60 -30.25 51.96 4.06
N THR A 61 -29.96 50.70 4.13
CA THR A 61 -30.01 49.87 5.33
C THR A 61 -28.86 48.90 5.31
N THR A 62 -28.76 48.03 6.30
CA THR A 62 -27.73 47.00 6.33
C THR A 62 -28.35 45.59 6.45
N ALA A 63 -27.69 44.61 5.84
CA ALA A 63 -28.04 43.22 5.96
C ALA A 63 -26.79 42.34 5.82
N ASN A 64 -26.90 41.09 6.15
CA ASN A 64 -25.79 40.15 6.03
C ASN A 64 -25.93 39.30 4.76
N ILE A 65 -24.80 38.99 4.15
CA ILE A 65 -24.69 37.87 3.21
C ILE A 65 -23.97 36.76 3.92
N THR A 66 -24.60 35.61 4.09
CA THR A 66 -24.02 34.42 4.74
C THR A 66 -23.38 33.50 3.71
N ALA A 67 -22.33 32.76 4.15
CA ALA A 67 -21.65 31.82 3.30
C ALA A 67 -22.59 30.67 2.87
N LYS A 68 -22.43 30.25 1.63
CA LYS A 68 -23.18 29.14 1.05
C LYS A 68 -22.44 27.83 1.30
N SER A 69 -23.16 26.78 1.66
CA SER A 69 -22.57 25.44 1.78
C SER A 69 -22.14 24.90 0.41
N LEU A 70 -20.94 24.32 0.37
CA LEU A 70 -20.35 23.68 -0.80
C LEU A 70 -19.77 22.33 -0.38
N THR A 71 -20.17 21.26 -1.07
CA THR A 71 -19.68 19.92 -0.81
C THR A 71 -18.76 19.46 -1.94
N VAL A 72 -17.59 18.93 -1.57
CA VAL A 72 -16.59 18.39 -2.50
C VAL A 72 -16.66 16.87 -2.47
N SER A 73 -16.69 16.25 -3.65
CA SER A 73 -16.73 14.79 -3.81
C SER A 73 -16.14 14.38 -5.17
N GLY A 74 -15.93 13.05 -5.37
CA GLY A 74 -15.43 12.51 -6.62
C GLY A 74 -13.90 12.37 -6.69
N ILE A 75 -13.18 12.52 -5.56
CA ILE A 75 -11.74 12.29 -5.49
C ILE A 75 -11.51 10.81 -5.26
N THR A 76 -10.66 10.18 -6.08
CA THR A 76 -10.29 8.76 -5.96
C THR A 76 -8.77 8.59 -5.81
N GLY A 77 -8.36 7.52 -5.12
CA GLY A 77 -6.95 7.16 -4.97
C GLY A 77 -6.51 6.24 -6.11
N ILE A 78 -5.34 6.51 -6.68
CA ILE A 78 -4.73 5.64 -7.70
C ILE A 78 -3.93 4.54 -7.01
N ASN A 79 -4.16 3.27 -7.40
CA ASN A 79 -3.38 2.14 -6.91
C ASN A 79 -1.91 2.29 -7.26
N LYS A 80 -1.03 1.80 -6.39
CA LYS A 80 0.42 1.82 -6.64
C LYS A 80 1.08 0.50 -6.28
N VAL A 81 2.26 0.27 -6.81
CA VAL A 81 3.19 -0.78 -6.37
C VAL A 81 3.95 -0.27 -5.14
N TYR A 82 4.25 -1.14 -4.20
CA TYR A 82 5.06 -0.82 -3.03
C TYR A 82 6.37 -0.13 -3.40
N ASP A 83 6.63 1.02 -2.80
CA ASP A 83 7.80 1.86 -3.04
C ASP A 83 8.43 2.40 -1.74
N GLY A 84 7.99 1.87 -0.59
CA GLY A 84 8.43 2.30 0.74
C GLY A 84 7.78 3.61 1.23
N ASN A 85 6.92 4.26 0.42
CA ASN A 85 6.30 5.53 0.76
C ASN A 85 4.79 5.40 0.98
N ALA A 86 4.25 6.20 1.91
CA ALA A 86 2.81 6.29 2.14
C ALA A 86 2.08 7.29 1.23
N GLY A 87 2.78 8.10 0.43
CA GLY A 87 2.17 9.03 -0.51
C GLY A 87 1.38 8.32 -1.61
N VAL A 88 0.26 8.91 -2.03
CA VAL A 88 -0.61 8.40 -3.09
C VAL A 88 -0.96 9.49 -4.09
N THR A 89 -1.00 9.15 -5.37
CA THR A 89 -1.55 10.03 -6.40
C THR A 89 -3.07 9.96 -6.34
N LEU A 90 -3.72 11.12 -6.31
CA LEU A 90 -5.17 11.23 -6.38
C LEU A 90 -5.60 11.53 -7.82
N ASP A 91 -6.70 10.91 -8.24
CA ASP A 91 -7.42 11.31 -9.43
C ASP A 91 -8.56 12.28 -9.01
N SER A 92 -8.45 13.51 -9.47
CA SER A 92 -9.42 14.58 -9.24
C SER A 92 -10.18 14.99 -10.51
N SER A 93 -10.06 14.23 -11.60
CA SER A 93 -10.71 14.54 -12.89
C SER A 93 -12.25 14.54 -12.81
N SER A 94 -12.80 13.79 -11.87
CA SER A 94 -14.24 13.66 -11.62
C SER A 94 -14.73 14.47 -10.40
N VAL A 95 -13.93 15.40 -9.89
CA VAL A 95 -14.32 16.23 -8.74
C VAL A 95 -15.53 17.06 -9.06
N THR A 96 -16.47 17.04 -8.15
CA THR A 96 -17.69 17.85 -8.21
C THR A 96 -17.76 18.79 -7.01
N TYR A 97 -18.25 20.01 -7.26
CA TYR A 97 -18.48 21.05 -6.28
C TYR A 97 -20.00 21.29 -6.17
N SER A 98 -20.66 20.48 -5.35
CA SER A 98 -22.12 20.63 -5.17
C SER A 98 -22.43 21.88 -4.35
N GLY A 99 -23.19 22.80 -4.92
CA GLY A 99 -23.52 24.10 -4.31
C GLY A 99 -22.73 25.29 -4.88
N LEU A 100 -21.73 25.04 -5.74
CA LEU A 100 -20.99 26.12 -6.40
C LEU A 100 -21.93 26.96 -7.29
N VAL A 101 -21.82 28.28 -7.22
CA VAL A 101 -22.56 29.21 -8.07
C VAL A 101 -21.86 29.29 -9.43
N SER A 102 -22.66 29.21 -10.49
CA SER A 102 -22.13 29.32 -11.86
C SER A 102 -21.42 30.66 -12.06
N GLY A 103 -20.19 30.60 -12.56
CA GLY A 103 -19.35 31.77 -12.82
C GLY A 103 -18.46 32.20 -11.66
N ASP A 104 -18.58 31.57 -10.47
CA ASP A 104 -17.67 31.86 -9.37
C ASP A 104 -16.32 31.15 -9.60
N SER A 105 -15.24 31.83 -9.20
CA SER A 105 -13.87 31.32 -9.26
C SER A 105 -13.57 30.51 -8.00
N PHE A 106 -13.48 29.18 -8.16
CA PHE A 106 -13.18 28.20 -7.08
C PHE A 106 -12.34 27.07 -7.63
N VAL A 107 -11.15 26.86 -7.06
CA VAL A 107 -10.19 25.82 -7.49
C VAL A 107 -9.72 25.03 -6.27
N GLY A 108 -9.82 23.70 -6.33
CA GLY A 108 -9.31 22.79 -5.31
C GLY A 108 -7.95 22.21 -5.70
N ALA A 109 -7.08 22.03 -4.70
CA ALA A 109 -5.85 21.24 -4.78
C ALA A 109 -5.87 20.17 -3.68
N TYR A 110 -5.45 18.95 -4.03
CA TYR A 110 -5.62 17.78 -3.19
C TYR A 110 -4.32 17.00 -3.07
N SER A 111 -4.03 16.50 -1.87
CA SER A 111 -2.97 15.54 -1.61
C SER A 111 -3.49 14.39 -0.78
N GLY A 112 -2.95 13.20 -0.99
CA GLY A 112 -3.39 11.97 -0.31
C GLY A 112 -2.24 11.22 0.35
N VAL A 113 -2.54 10.56 1.46
CA VAL A 113 -1.59 9.72 2.16
C VAL A 113 -2.28 8.47 2.71
N PHE A 114 -1.64 7.30 2.54
CA PHE A 114 -2.03 6.06 3.23
C PHE A 114 -1.63 6.10 4.70
N ALA A 115 -2.30 5.31 5.54
CA ALA A 115 -1.94 5.17 6.96
C ALA A 115 -0.52 4.59 7.18
N ASN A 116 -0.04 3.76 6.24
CA ASN A 116 1.33 3.23 6.18
C ASN A 116 1.65 2.80 4.75
N ALA A 117 2.93 2.48 4.47
CA ALA A 117 3.40 2.10 3.15
C ALA A 117 3.12 0.63 2.77
N ASN A 118 2.75 -0.24 3.72
CA ASN A 118 2.67 -1.69 3.51
C ASN A 118 1.60 -2.10 2.50
N VAL A 119 1.85 -3.20 1.81
CA VAL A 119 0.93 -3.85 0.87
C VAL A 119 -0.38 -4.21 1.54
N ASP A 120 -1.47 -3.79 0.93
CA ASP A 120 -2.84 -4.16 1.32
C ASP A 120 -3.83 -3.67 0.25
N THR A 121 -5.06 -4.20 0.30
CA THR A 121 -6.17 -3.82 -0.57
C THR A 121 -7.18 -2.95 0.17
N GLY A 122 -7.81 -2.00 -0.55
CA GLY A 122 -8.84 -1.15 0.03
C GLY A 122 -8.34 -0.23 1.15
N LYS A 123 -7.05 0.11 1.16
CA LYS A 123 -6.45 0.95 2.19
C LYS A 123 -7.06 2.34 2.20
N THR A 124 -7.37 2.84 3.37
CA THR A 124 -7.82 4.22 3.55
C THR A 124 -6.71 5.20 3.16
N VAL A 125 -7.08 6.14 2.34
CA VAL A 125 -6.30 7.32 1.97
C VAL A 125 -6.92 8.52 2.66
N THR A 126 -6.15 9.21 3.48
CA THR A 126 -6.54 10.51 4.03
C THR A 126 -6.27 11.59 2.99
N ILE A 127 -7.27 12.42 2.71
CA ILE A 127 -7.18 13.52 1.76
C ILE A 127 -7.00 14.83 2.53
N THR A 128 -6.04 15.63 2.10
CA THR A 128 -5.89 17.03 2.53
C THR A 128 -6.22 17.91 1.35
N SER A 129 -7.16 18.84 1.57
CA SER A 129 -7.66 19.76 0.56
C SER A 129 -7.23 21.19 0.85
N SER A 130 -7.04 21.98 -0.19
CA SER A 130 -6.90 23.42 -0.11
C SER A 130 -7.63 24.08 -1.29
N TYR A 131 -8.16 25.28 -1.06
CA TYR A 131 -9.00 25.97 -2.03
C TYR A 131 -8.49 27.36 -2.32
N SER A 132 -8.62 27.78 -3.57
CA SER A 132 -8.24 29.10 -4.04
C SER A 132 -9.27 29.64 -5.03
N GLY A 133 -9.20 30.94 -5.32
CA GLY A 133 -10.14 31.64 -6.20
C GLY A 133 -10.72 32.88 -5.52
N SER A 134 -11.19 33.84 -6.29
CA SER A 134 -11.73 35.12 -5.77
C SER A 134 -12.98 34.95 -4.94
N ASP A 135 -13.73 33.86 -5.15
CA ASP A 135 -15.03 33.65 -4.53
C ASP A 135 -15.00 32.58 -3.40
N VAL A 136 -13.83 32.03 -3.07
CA VAL A 136 -13.69 30.93 -2.09
C VAL A 136 -14.26 31.25 -0.70
N ASN A 137 -14.12 32.53 -0.29
CA ASN A 137 -14.60 33.02 1.02
C ASN A 137 -16.13 33.15 1.10
N ASN A 138 -16.84 32.98 -0.02
CA ASN A 138 -18.29 32.98 -0.07
C ASN A 138 -18.88 31.58 0.28
N TYR A 139 -18.03 30.58 0.58
CA TYR A 139 -18.48 29.22 0.83
C TYR A 139 -17.99 28.67 2.17
N VAL A 140 -18.81 27.81 2.76
CA VAL A 140 -18.41 26.87 3.82
C VAL A 140 -18.25 25.52 3.16
N VAL A 141 -17.00 25.03 3.08
CA VAL A 141 -16.67 23.82 2.35
C VAL A 141 -16.78 22.59 3.28
N THR A 142 -17.46 21.57 2.80
CA THR A 142 -17.43 20.21 3.36
C THR A 142 -16.58 19.34 2.44
N ASP A 143 -15.44 18.92 2.95
CA ASP A 143 -14.43 18.14 2.21
C ASP A 143 -14.80 16.67 2.09
N GLN A 144 -14.36 16.04 0.99
CA GLN A 144 -14.15 14.60 0.98
C GLN A 144 -12.83 14.30 1.72
N SER A 145 -12.92 13.86 2.97
CA SER A 145 -11.74 13.67 3.83
C SER A 145 -10.99 12.35 3.57
N THR A 146 -11.64 11.38 2.92
CA THR A 146 -11.05 10.05 2.68
C THR A 146 -11.46 9.46 1.33
N THR A 147 -10.63 8.55 0.84
CA THR A 147 -10.92 7.62 -0.25
C THR A 147 -10.20 6.30 0.02
N THR A 148 -10.20 5.38 -0.94
CA THR A 148 -9.46 4.12 -0.85
C THR A 148 -8.61 3.88 -2.08
N ALA A 149 -7.49 3.16 -1.91
CA ALA A 149 -6.66 2.64 -3.00
C ALA A 149 -5.88 1.42 -2.51
N ASN A 150 -5.22 0.70 -3.42
CA ASN A 150 -4.42 -0.47 -3.10
C ASN A 150 -2.93 -0.15 -3.19
N ILE A 151 -2.15 -0.77 -2.30
CA ILE A 151 -0.72 -0.94 -2.50
C ILE A 151 -0.50 -2.42 -2.80
N THR A 152 0.03 -2.72 -3.99
CA THR A 152 0.34 -4.08 -4.43
C THR A 152 1.81 -4.41 -4.19
N SER A 153 2.13 -5.69 -3.97
CA SER A 153 3.51 -6.13 -3.78
C SER A 153 4.38 -5.80 -5.00
N ARG A 154 5.66 -5.62 -4.77
CA ARG A 154 6.64 -5.52 -5.87
C ARG A 154 6.69 -6.86 -6.62
N PRO A 155 6.40 -6.89 -7.93
CA PRO A 155 6.35 -8.14 -8.69
C PRO A 155 7.76 -8.75 -8.82
N ALA A 156 7.85 -10.08 -8.76
CA ALA A 156 9.08 -10.82 -8.98
C ALA A 156 9.69 -10.51 -10.36
N GLY A 157 11.01 -10.48 -10.45
CA GLY A 157 11.76 -10.32 -11.70
C GLY A 157 12.20 -8.90 -12.01
N VAL A 158 11.30 -7.96 -12.24
CA VAL A 158 11.66 -6.56 -12.63
C VAL A 158 11.82 -5.65 -11.42
N SER A 159 11.01 -5.88 -10.38
CA SER A 159 10.95 -5.03 -9.18
C SER A 159 10.84 -5.83 -7.88
N GLY A 160 10.67 -7.16 -7.94
CA GLY A 160 10.61 -8.05 -6.78
C GLY A 160 11.98 -8.62 -6.41
N ILE A 161 12.01 -9.43 -5.34
CA ILE A 161 13.25 -10.02 -4.87
C ILE A 161 13.59 -11.26 -5.70
N THR A 162 14.80 -11.30 -6.27
CA THR A 162 15.39 -12.50 -6.83
C THR A 162 16.48 -13.00 -5.91
N VAL A 163 16.43 -14.28 -5.58
CA VAL A 163 17.37 -14.96 -4.67
C VAL A 163 18.21 -15.94 -5.48
N PHE A 164 19.53 -15.83 -5.36
CA PHE A 164 20.50 -16.71 -6.01
C PHE A 164 21.80 -16.83 -5.20
N GLY A 165 22.68 -17.76 -5.60
CA GLY A 165 23.96 -17.96 -4.91
C GLY A 165 23.93 -19.06 -3.85
N LEU A 166 22.81 -19.79 -3.71
CA LEU A 166 22.77 -20.99 -2.87
C LEU A 166 23.59 -22.12 -3.49
N SER A 167 24.53 -22.65 -2.74
CA SER A 167 25.34 -23.81 -3.11
C SER A 167 25.26 -24.90 -2.03
N VAL A 168 25.87 -26.05 -2.30
CA VAL A 168 25.88 -27.21 -1.38
C VAL A 168 27.31 -27.60 -1.08
N ASN A 169 27.66 -27.67 0.20
CA ASN A 169 28.90 -28.27 0.62
C ASN A 169 28.88 -29.80 0.41
N ASN A 170 30.03 -30.40 0.09
CA ASN A 170 30.13 -31.85 -0.02
C ASN A 170 29.67 -32.51 1.28
N LYS A 171 28.83 -33.55 1.13
CA LYS A 171 28.29 -34.29 2.25
C LYS A 171 28.93 -35.70 2.27
N GLU A 172 29.40 -36.13 3.40
CA GLU A 172 29.72 -37.55 3.61
C GLU A 172 28.43 -38.38 3.71
N TYR A 173 28.42 -39.58 3.18
CA TYR A 173 27.26 -40.48 3.23
C TYR A 173 26.86 -40.76 4.68
N ASP A 174 25.62 -40.44 5.02
CA ASP A 174 25.00 -40.64 6.34
C ASP A 174 23.60 -41.26 6.26
N GLY A 175 23.19 -41.71 5.07
CA GLY A 175 21.86 -42.31 4.82
C GLY A 175 20.71 -41.33 4.78
N THR A 176 20.94 -40.02 4.99
CA THR A 176 19.89 -38.99 4.99
C THR A 176 19.86 -38.17 3.70
N LEU A 177 18.73 -37.56 3.43
CA LEU A 177 18.52 -36.67 2.26
C LEU A 177 18.95 -35.22 2.52
N THR A 178 19.21 -34.81 3.76
CA THR A 178 19.53 -33.43 4.12
C THR A 178 20.77 -32.93 3.38
N ALA A 179 20.68 -31.83 2.68
CA ALA A 179 21.80 -31.19 2.00
C ALA A 179 22.34 -30.01 2.85
N PRO A 180 23.66 -29.96 3.12
CA PRO A 180 24.28 -28.86 3.84
C PRO A 180 24.44 -27.67 2.90
N LEU A 181 23.45 -26.77 2.89
CA LEU A 181 23.48 -25.57 2.06
C LEU A 181 24.55 -24.59 2.55
N ASP A 182 25.28 -24.01 1.61
CA ASP A 182 26.12 -22.86 1.84
C ASP A 182 25.34 -21.59 1.43
N THR A 183 25.11 -20.72 2.39
CA THR A 183 24.37 -19.48 2.26
C THR A 183 25.26 -18.25 2.24
N SER A 184 26.58 -18.42 2.28
CA SER A 184 27.54 -17.30 2.39
C SER A 184 27.58 -16.39 1.18
N SER A 185 27.15 -16.90 0.02
CA SER A 185 27.15 -16.17 -1.26
C SER A 185 25.76 -15.77 -1.72
N ILE A 186 24.75 -15.82 -0.84
CA ILE A 186 23.39 -15.40 -1.20
C ILE A 186 23.35 -13.91 -1.54
N LEU A 187 22.69 -13.62 -2.64
CA LEU A 187 22.39 -12.27 -3.08
C LEU A 187 20.89 -12.09 -3.21
N TYR A 188 20.41 -10.97 -2.66
CA TYR A 188 19.05 -10.48 -2.83
C TYR A 188 19.08 -9.26 -3.72
N THR A 189 18.36 -9.31 -4.83
CA THR A 189 18.16 -8.13 -5.67
C THR A 189 16.75 -7.63 -5.53
N GLY A 190 16.55 -6.32 -5.53
CA GLY A 190 15.22 -5.70 -5.51
C GLY A 190 14.67 -5.30 -4.14
N ILE A 191 15.37 -5.58 -3.03
CA ILE A 191 15.02 -5.03 -1.70
C ILE A 191 15.27 -3.53 -1.70
N LEU A 192 14.32 -2.76 -1.17
CA LEU A 192 14.51 -1.31 -0.98
C LEU A 192 15.49 -1.07 0.21
N PRO A 193 16.30 -0.01 0.13
CA PRO A 193 17.18 0.35 1.23
C PRO A 193 16.40 0.61 2.52
N GLY A 194 16.75 -0.10 3.58
CA GLY A 194 16.13 0.03 4.90
C GLY A 194 15.02 -0.97 5.20
N ASP A 195 14.56 -1.74 4.21
CA ASP A 195 13.56 -2.79 4.42
C ASP A 195 14.17 -4.02 5.10
N ASP A 196 13.41 -4.60 6.04
CA ASP A 196 13.78 -5.81 6.77
C ASP A 196 13.18 -7.04 6.11
N VAL A 197 14.06 -7.81 5.42
CA VAL A 197 13.70 -9.08 4.77
C VAL A 197 14.81 -10.10 5.03
N THR A 198 14.46 -11.24 5.64
CA THR A 198 15.39 -12.34 5.95
C THR A 198 14.89 -13.63 5.33
N GLY A 199 15.77 -14.36 4.61
CA GLY A 199 15.50 -15.67 4.04
C GLY A 199 16.02 -16.81 4.91
N SER A 200 15.29 -17.92 4.95
CA SER A 200 15.68 -19.20 5.53
C SER A 200 15.54 -20.30 4.49
N TYR A 201 16.53 -21.20 4.41
CA TYR A 201 16.66 -22.17 3.33
C TYR A 201 16.92 -23.56 3.85
N SER A 202 16.32 -24.57 3.20
CA SER A 202 16.62 -25.97 3.41
C SER A 202 16.79 -26.69 2.09
N GLY A 203 17.74 -27.65 2.04
CA GLY A 203 18.05 -28.42 0.85
C GLY A 203 17.85 -29.91 1.07
N VAL A 204 17.34 -30.59 0.04
CA VAL A 204 17.09 -32.04 0.08
C VAL A 204 17.61 -32.70 -1.19
N PHE A 205 18.51 -33.66 -1.07
CA PHE A 205 18.97 -34.52 -2.17
C PHE A 205 17.81 -35.37 -2.71
N THR A 206 17.81 -35.69 -3.99
CA THR A 206 16.80 -36.57 -4.61
C THR A 206 16.91 -38.03 -4.17
N ASN A 207 18.09 -38.48 -3.73
CA ASN A 207 18.32 -39.78 -3.07
C ASN A 207 19.58 -39.69 -2.17
N PRO A 208 19.73 -40.57 -1.15
CA PRO A 208 20.83 -40.48 -0.19
C PRO A 208 22.14 -41.06 -0.68
N ASN A 209 22.16 -41.76 -1.84
CA ASN A 209 23.34 -42.52 -2.29
C ASN A 209 24.47 -41.60 -2.73
N VAL A 210 25.70 -42.11 -2.62
CA VAL A 210 26.92 -41.45 -3.14
C VAL A 210 26.79 -41.11 -4.61
N GLY A 211 27.29 -39.94 -4.97
CA GLY A 211 27.31 -39.47 -6.36
C GLY A 211 27.74 -38.01 -6.46
N SER A 212 28.17 -37.64 -7.64
CA SER A 212 28.53 -36.23 -7.97
C SER A 212 27.38 -35.53 -8.68
N THR A 213 27.36 -34.19 -8.61
CA THR A 213 26.37 -33.32 -9.29
C THR A 213 24.92 -33.78 -9.09
N LYS A 214 24.59 -34.28 -7.90
CA LYS A 214 23.24 -34.72 -7.55
C LYS A 214 22.35 -33.51 -7.38
N THR A 215 21.15 -33.58 -7.91
CA THR A 215 20.14 -32.51 -7.73
C THR A 215 19.76 -32.39 -6.26
N VAL A 216 19.73 -31.15 -5.78
CA VAL A 216 19.22 -30.74 -4.48
C VAL A 216 18.04 -29.82 -4.72
N ASN A 217 16.87 -30.20 -4.20
CA ASN A 217 15.70 -29.35 -4.15
C ASN A 217 15.82 -28.38 -2.97
N ILE A 218 15.57 -27.11 -3.21
CA ILE A 218 15.64 -26.06 -2.20
C ILE A 218 14.23 -25.62 -1.85
N THR A 219 13.99 -25.46 -0.57
CA THR A 219 12.78 -24.80 -0.03
C THR A 219 13.21 -23.54 0.67
N SER A 220 12.56 -22.42 0.32
CA SER A 220 12.82 -21.10 0.88
C SER A 220 11.63 -20.62 1.71
N SER A 221 11.89 -19.83 2.73
CA SER A 221 10.89 -19.07 3.48
C SER A 221 11.47 -17.70 3.84
N TYR A 222 10.60 -16.69 3.94
CA TYR A 222 10.99 -15.29 4.16
C TYR A 222 10.28 -14.72 5.37
N SER A 223 10.98 -13.89 6.12
CA SER A 223 10.52 -13.21 7.32
C SER A 223 11.10 -11.80 7.38
N GLY A 224 10.72 -11.03 8.41
CA GLY A 224 11.06 -9.62 8.56
C GLY A 224 9.83 -8.73 8.36
N ALA A 225 9.90 -7.51 8.88
CA ALA A 225 8.76 -6.59 8.92
C ALA A 225 8.22 -6.25 7.53
N ASP A 226 9.08 -6.28 6.50
CA ASP A 226 8.75 -5.85 5.14
C ASP A 226 8.61 -7.00 4.15
N SER A 227 8.82 -8.26 4.57
CA SER A 227 8.79 -9.42 3.68
C SER A 227 7.46 -9.56 2.91
N GLY A 228 6.32 -9.19 3.53
CA GLY A 228 4.99 -9.21 2.92
C GLY A 228 4.79 -8.19 1.79
N ASN A 229 5.69 -7.23 1.63
CA ASN A 229 5.63 -6.20 0.59
C ASN A 229 6.24 -6.66 -0.74
N TYR A 230 6.79 -7.88 -0.79
CA TYR A 230 7.55 -8.40 -1.92
C TYR A 230 6.99 -9.72 -2.44
N SER A 231 7.21 -9.96 -3.74
CA SER A 231 7.14 -11.28 -4.34
C SER A 231 8.56 -11.78 -4.59
N PHE A 232 8.78 -13.09 -4.38
CA PHE A 232 10.09 -13.71 -4.46
C PHE A 232 10.23 -14.61 -5.69
N THR A 233 11.39 -14.58 -6.33
CA THR A 233 11.82 -15.57 -7.32
C THR A 233 12.97 -16.35 -6.71
N ASP A 234 12.71 -17.62 -6.37
CA ASP A 234 13.63 -18.47 -5.65
C ASP A 234 14.57 -19.24 -6.57
N GLN A 235 15.78 -19.52 -6.08
CA GLN A 235 16.60 -20.60 -6.59
C GLN A 235 16.02 -21.95 -6.07
N SER A 236 15.20 -22.61 -6.87
CA SER A 236 14.49 -23.84 -6.46
C SER A 236 15.36 -25.10 -6.45
N THR A 237 16.49 -25.09 -7.14
CA THR A 237 17.40 -26.22 -7.23
C THR A 237 18.87 -25.79 -7.27
N THR A 238 19.73 -26.70 -6.86
CA THR A 238 21.18 -26.63 -7.05
C THR A 238 21.74 -28.03 -7.21
N THR A 239 23.05 -28.18 -7.27
CA THR A 239 23.69 -29.50 -7.29
C THR A 239 24.72 -29.63 -6.17
N GLY A 240 24.93 -30.86 -5.67
CA GLY A 240 25.90 -31.16 -4.64
C GLY A 240 26.44 -32.58 -4.78
N ASN A 241 27.48 -32.93 -4.00
CA ASN A 241 28.07 -34.22 -4.00
C ASN A 241 27.83 -34.91 -2.67
N ILE A 242 27.53 -36.24 -2.73
CA ILE A 242 27.61 -37.14 -1.58
C ILE A 242 28.81 -38.01 -1.80
N VAL A 243 29.80 -37.89 -0.91
CA VAL A 243 31.04 -38.65 -0.96
C VAL A 243 30.95 -39.92 -0.10
N PRO A 244 31.69 -40.99 -0.41
CA PRO A 244 31.70 -42.22 0.39
C PRO A 244 32.09 -41.94 1.84
N LYS A 245 31.42 -42.62 2.76
CA LYS A 245 31.85 -42.69 4.16
C LYS A 245 33.00 -43.64 4.32
N VAL A 246 34.03 -43.21 5.04
CA VAL A 246 35.19 -44.09 5.33
C VAL A 246 34.82 -45.08 6.42
N LEU A 247 35.03 -46.37 6.12
CA LEU A 247 34.85 -47.43 7.08
C LEU A 247 36.21 -47.87 7.64
N THR A 248 36.22 -48.33 8.87
CA THR A 248 37.35 -49.08 9.44
C THR A 248 36.97 -50.55 9.59
N ALA A 249 37.96 -51.44 9.44
CA ALA A 249 37.75 -52.84 9.58
C ALA A 249 38.79 -53.45 10.54
N THR A 250 38.33 -54.33 11.42
CA THR A 250 39.17 -55.11 12.29
C THR A 250 39.14 -56.57 11.83
N ALA A 251 40.28 -57.14 11.59
CA ALA A 251 40.42 -58.59 11.21
C ALA A 251 40.57 -59.45 12.42
N SER A 252 39.93 -60.61 12.39
CA SER A 252 40.17 -61.72 13.30
C SER A 252 40.42 -63.03 12.50
N ALA A 253 41.26 -63.89 12.97
CA ALA A 253 41.56 -65.19 12.33
C ALA A 253 41.37 -66.32 13.31
N SER A 254 40.88 -67.48 12.83
CA SER A 254 40.74 -68.64 13.59
C SER A 254 42.04 -69.45 13.57
N ASN A 255 42.39 -70.11 14.70
CA ASN A 255 43.45 -71.06 14.74
C ASN A 255 43.13 -72.27 13.83
N LYS A 256 44.13 -72.82 13.18
CA LYS A 256 43.97 -74.07 12.41
C LYS A 256 45.02 -75.08 12.76
N THR A 257 44.70 -76.38 12.54
CA THR A 257 45.68 -77.49 12.61
C THR A 257 46.52 -77.43 11.33
N TYR A 258 47.82 -77.80 11.41
CA TYR A 258 48.72 -77.88 10.29
C TYR A 258 48.14 -78.76 9.18
N ASP A 259 48.00 -78.25 7.99
CA ASP A 259 47.44 -78.86 6.79
C ASP A 259 48.34 -78.71 5.55
N GLY A 260 49.56 -78.18 5.70
CA GLY A 260 50.51 -77.95 4.62
C GLY A 260 50.20 -76.72 3.75
N ALA A 261 49.17 -75.93 4.08
CA ALA A 261 48.79 -74.75 3.35
C ALA A 261 48.93 -73.48 4.20
N SER A 262 49.13 -72.34 3.55
CA SER A 262 49.19 -71.02 4.20
C SER A 262 47.83 -70.25 4.21
N THR A 263 46.72 -70.92 3.88
CA THR A 263 45.38 -70.34 3.93
C THR A 263 44.91 -70.13 5.36
N ALA A 264 44.25 -69.00 5.62
CA ALA A 264 43.66 -68.68 6.91
C ALA A 264 42.14 -68.42 6.77
N SER A 265 41.36 -68.80 7.78
CA SER A 265 39.99 -68.42 7.91
C SER A 265 39.91 -67.06 8.68
N THR A 266 39.60 -65.98 7.99
CA THR A 266 39.54 -64.66 8.59
C THR A 266 38.14 -64.07 8.47
N THR A 267 37.78 -63.25 9.45
CA THR A 267 36.53 -62.44 9.44
C THR A 267 36.89 -60.99 9.64
N LEU A 268 36.21 -60.06 8.90
CA LEU A 268 36.32 -58.65 9.13
C LEU A 268 35.05 -58.13 9.84
N THR A 269 35.24 -57.29 10.84
CA THR A 269 34.19 -56.56 11.49
C THR A 269 34.34 -55.12 11.05
N PHE A 270 33.30 -54.54 10.42
CA PHE A 270 33.27 -53.14 9.97
C PHE A 270 32.72 -52.27 11.06
N THR A 271 33.31 -51.07 11.23
CA THR A 271 32.79 -49.98 12.04
C THR A 271 32.62 -48.77 11.17
N GLY A 272 31.55 -47.98 11.44
CA GLY A 272 31.21 -46.76 10.67
C GLY A 272 30.06 -46.93 9.68
N LEU A 273 29.45 -48.14 9.57
CA LEU A 273 28.23 -48.33 8.78
C LEU A 273 27.11 -47.45 9.31
N VAL A 274 26.22 -47.02 8.42
CA VAL A 274 25.09 -46.15 8.76
C VAL A 274 23.88 -46.99 9.14
N GLY A 275 23.30 -46.72 10.31
CA GLY A 275 22.11 -47.41 10.79
C GLY A 275 22.30 -48.94 10.90
N SER A 276 21.47 -49.71 10.22
CA SER A 276 21.49 -51.16 10.18
C SER A 276 22.09 -51.76 8.89
N GLU A 277 22.87 -51.00 8.15
CA GLU A 277 23.49 -51.44 6.90
C GLU A 277 24.49 -52.60 7.15
N THR A 278 24.56 -53.50 6.19
CA THR A 278 25.51 -54.64 6.20
C THR A 278 26.26 -54.68 4.88
N LEU A 279 27.50 -55.14 4.90
CA LEU A 279 28.30 -55.39 3.71
C LEU A 279 28.64 -56.85 3.59
N ALA A 280 28.41 -57.40 2.42
CA ALA A 280 28.97 -58.71 2.10
C ALA A 280 30.50 -58.57 1.93
N GLN A 281 31.24 -59.58 2.37
CA GLN A 281 32.70 -59.58 2.26
C GLN A 281 33.20 -60.85 1.59
N THR A 282 34.22 -60.73 0.77
CA THR A 282 35.00 -61.81 0.26
C THR A 282 36.45 -61.60 0.69
N ILE A 283 37.00 -62.49 1.47
CA ILE A 283 38.33 -62.35 2.06
C ILE A 283 39.22 -63.47 1.49
N GLY A 284 40.30 -63.07 0.83
CA GLY A 284 41.41 -63.96 0.54
C GLY A 284 42.49 -63.73 1.59
N SER A 285 42.86 -64.76 2.32
CA SER A 285 43.90 -64.69 3.37
C SER A 285 44.84 -65.85 3.31
N THR A 286 46.12 -65.57 3.49
CA THR A 286 47.22 -66.51 3.53
C THR A 286 48.09 -66.18 4.75
N PHE A 287 48.69 -67.17 5.31
CA PHE A 287 49.75 -67.02 6.30
C PHE A 287 51.09 -66.74 5.67
#